data_38fde6a17e23714d611552b05c37b99e
#
_entry.id   38fde6a17e23714d611552b05c37b99e
#
_cell.length_a   1.000
_cell.length_b   1.000
_cell.length_c   1.000
_cell.angle_alpha   90.00
_cell.angle_beta   90.00
_cell.angle_gamma   90.00
#
_symmetry.space_group_name_H-M   'P 1'
#
loop_
_entity.id
_entity.type
_entity.pdbx_description
1 polymer ?
#
loop_
_entity_poly.entity_id
_entity_poly.type
_entity_poly.pdbx_seq_one_letter_code
_entity_poly.pdbx_strand_id
1 'polypeptide(L)'
;MSALINIASRELGIKEIPGPRHNDRIVKYAKEAGFSAIKDDETPWCSIFMNWVAMKANLETTNKANARSWLNVGIPVSKPELGDIVIFWRDDPNSFKGHVGIFLGYSQDHSRIYTLGGNQDNQVSESAYKANQLLGFRRLRPTKKITLPTKILRRGNTGHQVEMLQDALKLCGYEPGTSDGIFGPKTEAALRTFQSTNNDLTISGIFDVATRKALSQRLSKI
;
A
#
# COMPACT_ATOMS: atom_id res chain seq x y z
N MET A 1 0.62 -10.83 0.72
CA MET A 1 1.40 -9.63 1.11
C MET A 1 0.51 -8.42 0.85
N SER A 2 0.62 -7.33 1.62
CA SER A 2 -0.20 -6.12 1.40
C SER A 2 0.24 -5.39 0.12
N ALA A 3 -0.71 -4.81 -0.64
CA ALA A 3 -0.41 -4.00 -1.81
C ALA A 3 0.49 -2.80 -1.46
N LEU A 4 0.27 -2.19 -0.29
CA LEU A 4 1.09 -1.08 0.20
C LEU A 4 2.56 -1.50 0.36
N ILE A 5 2.80 -2.65 0.99
CA ILE A 5 4.16 -3.17 1.19
C ILE A 5 4.82 -3.47 -0.16
N ASN A 6 4.12 -4.13 -1.09
CA ASN A 6 4.67 -4.45 -2.40
C ASN A 6 5.09 -3.20 -3.19
N ILE A 7 4.34 -2.12 -3.07
CA ILE A 7 4.66 -0.86 -3.76
C ILE A 7 5.82 -0.16 -3.04
N ALA A 8 5.74 -0.02 -1.72
CA ALA A 8 6.73 0.71 -0.94
C ALA A 8 8.11 0.01 -0.93
N SER A 9 8.15 -1.32 -0.87
CA SER A 9 9.41 -2.08 -0.84
C SER A 9 10.24 -1.96 -2.12
N ARG A 10 9.62 -1.63 -3.25
CA ARG A 10 10.34 -1.36 -4.52
C ARG A 10 11.12 -0.05 -4.50
N GLU A 11 10.80 0.81 -3.56
CA GLU A 11 11.43 2.12 -3.38
C GLU A 11 12.49 2.12 -2.27
N LEU A 12 12.75 0.97 -1.62
CA LEU A 12 13.75 0.86 -0.57
C LEU A 12 15.11 1.38 -1.04
N GLY A 13 15.75 2.20 -0.20
CA GLY A 13 17.05 2.79 -0.48
C GLY A 13 17.00 4.08 -1.31
N ILE A 14 15.84 4.52 -1.79
CA ILE A 14 15.69 5.87 -2.38
C ILE A 14 15.94 6.89 -1.27
N LYS A 15 16.92 7.78 -1.48
CA LYS A 15 17.49 8.67 -0.47
C LYS A 15 17.58 10.10 -0.97
N GLU A 16 17.40 11.07 -0.06
CA GLU A 16 17.65 12.48 -0.32
C GLU A 16 19.09 12.73 -0.81
N ILE A 17 19.23 13.75 -1.63
CA ILE A 17 20.56 14.22 -2.08
C ILE A 17 20.89 15.50 -1.30
N PRO A 18 21.86 15.48 -0.37
CA PRO A 18 22.20 16.67 0.40
C PRO A 18 22.63 17.86 -0.48
N GLY A 19 22.14 19.04 -0.16
CA GLY A 19 22.51 20.30 -0.82
C GLY A 19 21.56 20.70 -1.95
N PRO A 20 21.99 21.52 -2.91
CA PRO A 20 21.09 22.18 -3.87
C PRO A 20 20.52 21.26 -4.97
N ARG A 21 20.94 20.01 -5.02
CA ARG A 21 20.38 18.99 -5.92
C ARG A 21 19.34 18.18 -5.18
N HIS A 22 18.32 17.71 -5.89
CA HIS A 22 17.23 16.93 -5.33
C HIS A 22 17.16 15.58 -6.00
N ASN A 23 16.71 14.56 -5.27
CA ASN A 23 16.43 13.25 -5.84
C ASN A 23 15.13 13.31 -6.66
N ASP A 24 15.23 13.20 -7.97
CA ASP A 24 14.08 13.25 -8.90
C ASP A 24 13.00 12.23 -8.54
N ARG A 25 13.37 11.10 -7.94
CA ARG A 25 12.40 10.08 -7.53
C ARG A 25 11.54 10.55 -6.39
N ILE A 26 12.11 11.23 -5.39
CA ILE A 26 11.37 11.79 -4.25
C ILE A 26 10.46 12.94 -4.72
N VAL A 27 10.98 13.84 -5.54
CA VAL A 27 10.19 14.92 -6.16
C VAL A 27 9.03 14.34 -7.01
N LYS A 28 9.25 13.20 -7.67
CA LYS A 28 8.22 12.51 -8.45
C LYS A 28 7.10 11.95 -7.56
N TYR A 29 7.38 11.46 -6.34
CA TYR A 29 6.31 11.07 -5.40
C TYR A 29 5.38 12.25 -5.13
N ALA A 30 5.94 13.43 -4.84
CA ALA A 30 5.16 14.64 -4.59
C ALA A 30 4.30 15.01 -5.80
N LYS A 31 4.89 15.07 -6.98
CA LYS A 31 4.19 15.41 -8.23
C LYS A 31 3.04 14.43 -8.53
N GLU A 32 3.29 13.13 -8.45
CA GLU A 32 2.30 12.09 -8.77
C GLU A 32 1.19 12.01 -7.72
N ALA A 33 1.49 12.31 -6.45
CA ALA A 33 0.50 12.34 -5.38
C ALA A 33 -0.27 13.67 -5.28
N GLY A 34 -0.10 14.60 -6.24
CA GLY A 34 -0.84 15.86 -6.30
C GLY A 34 -0.22 17.01 -5.53
N PHE A 35 1.00 16.87 -4.99
CA PHE A 35 1.75 17.92 -4.29
C PHE A 35 2.71 18.67 -5.23
N SER A 36 2.23 19.11 -6.37
CA SER A 36 3.06 19.67 -7.45
C SER A 36 3.80 20.99 -7.08
N ALA A 37 3.42 21.64 -5.97
CA ALA A 37 4.13 22.80 -5.43
C ALA A 37 5.46 22.41 -4.75
N ILE A 38 5.62 21.17 -4.28
CA ILE A 38 6.84 20.67 -3.64
C ILE A 38 7.81 20.26 -4.74
N LYS A 39 8.98 20.90 -4.77
CA LYS A 39 10.01 20.78 -5.81
C LYS A 39 11.35 20.25 -5.29
N ASP A 40 11.44 20.03 -3.99
CA ASP A 40 12.64 19.59 -3.29
C ASP A 40 12.39 18.25 -2.56
N ASP A 41 13.45 17.63 -2.10
CA ASP A 41 13.43 16.42 -1.29
C ASP A 41 13.75 16.69 0.20
N GLU A 42 13.96 17.95 0.59
CA GLU A 42 14.21 18.39 1.97
C GLU A 42 12.90 18.66 2.74
N THR A 43 11.81 19.02 2.02
CA THR A 43 10.47 19.12 2.62
C THR A 43 10.06 17.77 3.22
N PRO A 44 9.60 17.69 4.51
CA PRO A 44 9.23 16.42 5.12
C PRO A 44 8.25 15.61 4.27
N TRP A 45 8.71 14.51 3.70
CA TRP A 45 7.96 13.75 2.68
C TRP A 45 7.41 12.39 3.13
N CYS A 46 7.42 12.05 4.43
CA CYS A 46 6.85 10.78 4.90
C CYS A 46 5.36 10.63 4.52
N SER A 47 4.54 11.67 4.72
CA SER A 47 3.12 11.64 4.33
C SER A 47 2.93 11.72 2.82
N ILE A 48 3.80 12.43 2.10
CA ILE A 48 3.80 12.51 0.63
C ILE A 48 4.04 11.14 0.03
N PHE A 49 5.07 10.42 0.51
CA PHE A 49 5.35 9.05 0.10
C PHE A 49 4.18 8.12 0.37
N MET A 50 3.57 8.20 1.55
CA MET A 50 2.42 7.38 1.89
C MET A 50 1.19 7.68 1.02
N ASN A 51 0.93 8.97 0.67
CA ASN A 51 -0.12 9.32 -0.29
C ASN A 51 0.17 8.71 -1.67
N TRP A 52 1.43 8.78 -2.11
CA TRP A 52 1.85 8.16 -3.38
C TRP A 52 1.65 6.63 -3.36
N VAL A 53 2.10 5.95 -2.30
CA VAL A 53 1.94 4.49 -2.15
C VAL A 53 0.46 4.10 -2.12
N ALA A 54 -0.37 4.80 -1.32
CA ALA A 54 -1.79 4.52 -1.20
C ALA A 54 -2.53 4.75 -2.54
N MET A 55 -2.21 5.84 -3.25
CA MET A 55 -2.74 6.12 -4.59
C MET A 55 -2.40 5.00 -5.58
N LYS A 56 -1.12 4.54 -5.60
CA LYS A 56 -0.70 3.42 -6.47
C LYS A 56 -1.39 2.11 -6.11
N ALA A 57 -1.79 1.94 -4.85
CA ALA A 57 -2.57 0.79 -4.38
C ALA A 57 -4.08 0.94 -4.62
N ASN A 58 -4.57 2.05 -5.19
CA ASN A 58 -6.00 2.39 -5.30
C ASN A 58 -6.71 2.45 -3.95
N LEU A 59 -6.03 2.93 -2.91
CA LEU A 59 -6.55 3.11 -1.56
C LEU A 59 -6.76 4.59 -1.23
N GLU A 60 -7.52 4.84 -0.17
CA GLU A 60 -7.77 6.20 0.34
C GLU A 60 -6.47 6.92 0.65
N THR A 61 -6.45 8.22 0.37
CA THR A 61 -5.34 9.14 0.63
C THR A 61 -5.81 10.30 1.50
N THR A 62 -4.88 10.99 2.15
CA THR A 62 -5.23 12.19 2.92
C THR A 62 -5.21 13.46 2.08
N ASN A 63 -4.49 13.45 0.95
CA ASN A 63 -4.15 14.62 0.16
C ASN A 63 -3.51 15.76 1.00
N LYS A 64 -2.80 15.39 2.08
CA LYS A 64 -2.11 16.31 2.99
C LYS A 64 -0.68 15.85 3.27
N ALA A 65 0.27 16.78 3.28
CA ALA A 65 1.67 16.50 3.59
C ALA A 65 1.92 16.24 5.08
N ASN A 66 0.97 16.55 5.96
CA ASN A 66 1.10 16.31 7.40
C ASN A 66 0.82 14.85 7.77
N ALA A 67 1.73 14.22 8.51
CA ALA A 67 1.61 12.81 8.90
C ALA A 67 0.38 12.51 9.77
N ARG A 68 -0.02 13.43 10.66
CA ARG A 68 -1.20 13.22 11.53
C ARG A 68 -2.53 13.24 10.78
N SER A 69 -2.56 13.75 9.54
CA SER A 69 -3.77 13.71 8.71
C SER A 69 -4.27 12.28 8.48
N TRP A 70 -3.39 11.30 8.56
CA TRP A 70 -3.71 9.89 8.42
C TRP A 70 -4.60 9.33 9.54
N LEU A 71 -4.69 10.02 10.68
CA LEU A 71 -5.63 9.66 11.74
C LEU A 71 -7.12 9.83 11.33
N ASN A 72 -7.38 10.55 10.24
CA ASN A 72 -8.74 10.84 9.76
C ASN A 72 -9.12 10.05 8.50
N VAL A 73 -8.31 9.07 8.08
CA VAL A 73 -8.53 8.27 6.87
C VAL A 73 -8.59 6.80 7.25
N GLY A 74 -9.34 6.01 6.50
CA GLY A 74 -9.47 4.58 6.75
C GLY A 74 -10.29 4.24 7.99
N ILE A 75 -10.14 3.00 8.44
CA ILE A 75 -10.80 2.46 9.63
C ILE A 75 -9.78 2.45 10.77
N PRO A 76 -10.10 2.99 11.97
CA PRO A 76 -9.25 2.82 13.13
C PRO A 76 -9.21 1.34 13.54
N VAL A 77 -8.01 0.81 13.80
CA VAL A 77 -7.84 -0.57 14.24
C VAL A 77 -7.05 -0.63 15.53
N SER A 78 -7.48 -1.49 16.45
CA SER A 78 -6.79 -1.74 17.73
C SER A 78 -5.82 -2.91 17.66
N LYS A 79 -6.04 -3.84 16.72
CA LYS A 79 -5.16 -4.98 16.43
C LYS A 79 -4.67 -4.84 14.99
N PRO A 80 -3.51 -4.19 14.77
CA PRO A 80 -3.01 -3.96 13.42
C PRO A 80 -2.56 -5.26 12.77
N GLU A 81 -2.75 -5.33 11.45
CA GLU A 81 -2.23 -6.38 10.58
C GLU A 81 -1.11 -5.82 9.72
N LEU A 82 -0.26 -6.70 9.22
CA LEU A 82 0.81 -6.37 8.30
C LEU A 82 0.26 -5.56 7.10
N GLY A 83 0.73 -4.32 6.93
CA GLY A 83 0.27 -3.43 5.87
C GLY A 83 -0.73 -2.35 6.31
N ASP A 84 -1.18 -2.34 7.56
CA ASP A 84 -1.93 -1.20 8.09
C ASP A 84 -1.04 0.05 8.18
N ILE A 85 -1.63 1.23 8.16
CA ILE A 85 -0.90 2.49 8.38
C ILE A 85 -0.69 2.69 9.87
N VAL A 86 0.53 3.08 10.24
CA VAL A 86 0.87 3.45 11.62
C VAL A 86 1.29 4.91 11.68
N ILE A 87 0.81 5.62 12.68
CA ILE A 87 1.05 7.05 12.88
C ILE A 87 1.68 7.26 14.26
N PHE A 88 2.77 8.05 14.31
CA PHE A 88 3.50 8.39 15.52
C PHE A 88 3.50 9.90 15.74
N TRP A 89 3.59 10.31 16.99
CA TRP A 89 3.96 11.68 17.32
C TRP A 89 5.50 11.85 17.31
N ARG A 90 5.96 13.08 17.08
CA ARG A 90 7.36 13.51 17.19
C ARG A 90 7.45 14.69 18.13
N ASP A 91 8.53 14.77 18.87
CA ASP A 91 8.88 15.79 19.86
C ASP A 91 7.91 15.81 21.05
N ASP A 92 6.64 16.11 20.85
CA ASP A 92 5.60 16.19 21.87
C ASP A 92 4.29 15.55 21.38
N PRO A 93 3.56 14.79 22.24
CA PRO A 93 2.27 14.17 21.89
C PRO A 93 1.22 15.16 21.36
N ASN A 94 1.26 16.43 21.81
CA ASN A 94 0.32 17.46 21.43
C ASN A 94 0.76 18.33 20.24
N SER A 95 2.04 18.16 19.78
CA SER A 95 2.54 18.91 18.66
C SER A 95 1.88 18.45 17.34
N PHE A 96 1.92 19.30 16.31
CA PHE A 96 1.44 18.90 14.97
C PHE A 96 2.39 17.93 14.26
N LYS A 97 3.63 17.80 14.75
CA LYS A 97 4.65 16.93 14.16
C LYS A 97 4.33 15.46 14.36
N GLY A 98 4.66 14.66 13.39
CA GLY A 98 4.45 13.22 13.43
C GLY A 98 5.23 12.48 12.36
N HIS A 99 5.08 11.18 12.38
CA HIS A 99 5.57 10.30 11.33
C HIS A 99 4.46 9.33 10.93
N VAL A 100 4.51 8.86 9.69
CA VAL A 100 3.59 7.85 9.16
C VAL A 100 4.35 6.85 8.32
N GLY A 101 3.99 5.58 8.47
CA GLY A 101 4.53 4.48 7.68
C GLY A 101 3.57 3.31 7.62
N ILE A 102 4.01 2.22 7.02
CA ILE A 102 3.29 0.95 6.92
C ILE A 102 3.74 0.06 8.07
N PHE A 103 2.80 -0.47 8.82
CA PHE A 103 3.06 -1.40 9.92
C PHE A 103 3.63 -2.72 9.40
N LEU A 104 4.77 -3.15 9.93
CA LEU A 104 5.43 -4.42 9.64
C LEU A 104 5.35 -5.41 10.81
N GLY A 105 5.21 -4.92 12.02
CA GLY A 105 5.16 -5.77 13.23
C GLY A 105 5.66 -5.04 14.47
N TYR A 106 5.65 -5.76 15.59
CA TYR A 106 6.22 -5.32 16.86
C TYR A 106 7.57 -6.03 17.12
N SER A 107 8.42 -5.40 17.92
CA SER A 107 9.52 -6.13 18.56
C SER A 107 8.99 -7.19 19.53
N GLN A 108 9.82 -8.17 19.89
CA GLN A 108 9.44 -9.27 20.78
C GLN A 108 8.91 -8.78 22.15
N ASP A 109 9.48 -7.70 22.68
CA ASP A 109 9.10 -7.05 23.94
C ASP A 109 7.99 -6.00 23.76
N HIS A 110 7.46 -5.82 22.56
CA HIS A 110 6.49 -4.81 22.18
C HIS A 110 6.90 -3.34 22.45
N SER A 111 8.17 -3.07 22.75
CA SER A 111 8.68 -1.71 22.98
C SER A 111 8.85 -0.92 21.69
N ARG A 112 8.93 -1.59 20.55
CA ARG A 112 9.11 -0.99 19.23
C ARG A 112 8.08 -1.46 18.23
N ILE A 113 7.84 -0.60 17.24
CA ILE A 113 6.98 -0.88 16.09
C ILE A 113 7.83 -0.72 14.83
N TYR A 114 7.97 -1.79 14.06
CA TYR A 114 8.67 -1.76 12.77
C TYR A 114 7.76 -1.19 11.70
N THR A 115 8.32 -0.30 10.88
CA THR A 115 7.60 0.39 9.81
C THR A 115 8.41 0.45 8.55
N LEU A 116 7.74 0.34 7.40
CA LEU A 116 8.27 0.71 6.09
C LEU A 116 7.71 2.08 5.72
N GLY A 117 8.57 3.06 5.47
CA GLY A 117 8.11 4.43 5.18
C GLY A 117 9.15 5.28 4.47
N GLY A 118 8.71 6.42 3.97
CA GLY A 118 9.57 7.45 3.42
C GLY A 118 10.04 8.44 4.47
N ASN A 119 11.14 9.12 4.18
CA ASN A 119 11.78 10.11 5.08
C ASN A 119 12.12 9.52 6.46
N GLN A 120 12.59 8.29 6.49
CA GLN A 120 13.18 7.61 7.65
C GLN A 120 14.70 7.67 7.48
N ASP A 121 15.36 8.54 8.24
CA ASP A 121 16.76 8.92 8.03
C ASP A 121 17.02 9.38 6.59
N ASN A 122 16.11 10.26 6.09
CA ASN A 122 16.15 10.87 4.76
C ASN A 122 16.06 9.85 3.60
N GLN A 123 15.46 8.68 3.83
CA GLN A 123 15.31 7.65 2.81
C GLN A 123 14.01 6.85 2.95
N VAL A 124 13.70 6.02 1.94
CA VAL A 124 12.73 4.94 2.07
C VAL A 124 13.43 3.76 2.73
N SER A 125 12.98 3.40 3.92
CA SER A 125 13.61 2.33 4.70
C SER A 125 12.62 1.63 5.61
N GLU A 126 13.06 0.52 6.20
CA GLU A 126 12.45 -0.08 7.38
C GLU A 126 13.09 0.52 8.62
N SER A 127 12.28 0.98 9.57
CA SER A 127 12.75 1.61 10.82
C SER A 127 11.88 1.20 12.00
N ALA A 128 12.46 1.24 13.20
CA ALA A 128 11.79 0.89 14.44
C ALA A 128 11.52 2.13 15.30
N TYR A 129 10.27 2.44 15.54
CA TYR A 129 9.82 3.54 16.40
C TYR A 129 9.44 3.06 17.78
N LYS A 130 9.54 3.91 18.79
CA LYS A 130 9.11 3.60 20.15
C LYS A 130 7.59 3.42 20.18
N ALA A 131 7.11 2.32 20.77
CA ALA A 131 5.67 2.03 20.83
C ALA A 131 4.90 3.08 21.65
N ASN A 132 5.52 3.75 22.62
CA ASN A 132 4.89 4.84 23.39
C ASN A 132 4.68 6.12 22.57
N GLN A 133 5.23 6.22 21.35
CA GLN A 133 5.00 7.33 20.43
C GLN A 133 3.81 7.07 19.49
N LEU A 134 3.13 5.95 19.65
CA LEU A 134 1.98 5.60 18.81
C LEU A 134 0.81 6.55 19.02
N LEU A 135 0.26 7.08 17.94
CA LEU A 135 -1.01 7.81 17.89
C LEU A 135 -2.18 6.92 17.44
N GLY A 136 -1.92 5.93 16.61
CA GLY A 136 -2.94 5.00 16.16
C GLY A 136 -2.58 4.26 14.88
N PHE A 137 -3.44 3.29 14.56
CA PHE A 137 -3.37 2.53 13.33
C PHE A 137 -4.61 2.79 12.48
N ARG A 138 -4.44 2.69 11.16
CA ARG A 138 -5.51 2.84 10.17
C ARG A 138 -5.44 1.77 9.11
N ARG A 139 -6.56 1.13 8.83
CA ARG A 139 -6.72 0.27 7.65
C ARG A 139 -7.37 1.07 6.56
N LEU A 140 -6.67 1.27 5.44
CA LEU A 140 -7.16 2.07 4.32
C LEU A 140 -8.23 1.29 3.56
N ARG A 141 -9.27 2.01 3.08
CA ARG A 141 -10.30 1.47 2.21
C ARG A 141 -9.95 1.68 0.74
N PRO A 142 -10.44 0.82 -0.16
CA PRO A 142 -10.37 1.07 -1.60
C PRO A 142 -11.07 2.37 -1.98
N THR A 143 -10.47 3.14 -2.88
CA THR A 143 -11.09 4.37 -3.43
C THR A 143 -12.27 4.08 -4.35
N LYS A 144 -12.31 2.87 -4.93
CA LYS A 144 -13.42 2.38 -5.75
C LYS A 144 -13.96 1.09 -5.14
N LYS A 145 -15.28 0.93 -5.15
CA LYS A 145 -15.89 -0.36 -4.82
C LYS A 145 -15.42 -1.38 -5.86
N ILE A 146 -14.57 -2.32 -5.43
CA ILE A 146 -14.11 -3.39 -6.30
C ILE A 146 -15.26 -4.36 -6.55
N THR A 147 -15.68 -4.42 -7.79
CA THR A 147 -16.65 -5.43 -8.25
C THR A 147 -15.88 -6.57 -8.90
N LEU A 148 -16.17 -7.79 -8.52
CA LEU A 148 -15.52 -8.96 -9.13
C LEU A 148 -16.20 -9.34 -10.45
N PRO A 149 -15.42 -9.91 -11.39
CA PRO A 149 -15.97 -10.45 -12.63
C PRO A 149 -17.09 -11.45 -12.37
N THR A 150 -18.10 -11.45 -13.21
CA THR A 150 -19.19 -12.44 -13.15
C THR A 150 -18.91 -13.65 -14.03
N LYS A 151 -18.05 -13.52 -15.03
CA LYS A 151 -17.67 -14.58 -15.98
C LYS A 151 -16.48 -15.39 -15.46
N ILE A 152 -16.38 -16.62 -15.92
CA ILE A 152 -15.17 -17.42 -15.80
C ILE A 152 -14.14 -16.81 -16.76
N LEU A 153 -12.92 -16.55 -16.24
CA LEU A 153 -11.84 -15.92 -17.01
C LEU A 153 -10.59 -16.80 -17.01
N ARG A 154 -9.91 -16.80 -18.15
CA ARG A 154 -8.66 -17.54 -18.34
C ARG A 154 -7.77 -16.83 -19.37
N ARG A 155 -6.54 -17.27 -19.47
CA ARG A 155 -5.59 -16.76 -20.44
C ARG A 155 -6.19 -16.68 -21.85
N GLY A 156 -5.98 -15.53 -22.52
CA GLY A 156 -6.54 -15.21 -23.83
C GLY A 156 -7.87 -14.45 -23.77
N ASN A 157 -8.53 -14.35 -22.59
CA ASN A 157 -9.70 -13.49 -22.46
C ASN A 157 -9.28 -12.01 -22.45
N THR A 158 -10.18 -11.13 -22.91
CA THR A 158 -9.96 -9.68 -22.94
C THR A 158 -11.20 -8.92 -22.50
N GLY A 159 -11.01 -7.62 -22.19
CA GLY A 159 -12.07 -6.67 -21.91
C GLY A 159 -12.26 -6.37 -20.41
N HIS A 160 -13.29 -5.58 -20.11
CA HIS A 160 -13.52 -4.99 -18.79
C HIS A 160 -13.59 -6.01 -17.64
N GLN A 161 -14.10 -7.23 -17.86
CA GLN A 161 -14.13 -8.27 -16.83
C GLN A 161 -12.71 -8.72 -16.41
N VAL A 162 -11.76 -8.69 -17.35
CA VAL A 162 -10.35 -8.99 -17.06
C VAL A 162 -9.71 -7.84 -16.28
N GLU A 163 -10.00 -6.60 -16.66
CA GLU A 163 -9.55 -5.41 -15.93
C GLU A 163 -10.03 -5.44 -14.46
N MET A 164 -11.31 -5.78 -14.23
CA MET A 164 -11.85 -5.96 -12.87
C MET A 164 -11.09 -7.02 -12.07
N LEU A 165 -10.69 -8.14 -12.69
CA LEU A 165 -9.89 -9.18 -12.03
C LEU A 165 -8.49 -8.66 -11.71
N GLN A 166 -7.86 -7.97 -12.65
CA GLN A 166 -6.52 -7.40 -12.46
C GLN A 166 -6.51 -6.39 -11.31
N ASP A 167 -7.51 -5.51 -11.22
CA ASP A 167 -7.66 -4.56 -10.13
C ASP A 167 -7.85 -5.26 -8.78
N ALA A 168 -8.70 -6.28 -8.74
CA ALA A 168 -8.95 -7.06 -7.54
C ALA A 168 -7.68 -7.80 -7.03
N LEU A 169 -6.91 -8.40 -7.95
CA LEU A 169 -5.65 -9.07 -7.63
C LEU A 169 -4.61 -8.07 -7.09
N LYS A 170 -4.47 -6.91 -7.73
CA LYS A 170 -3.56 -5.84 -7.24
C LYS A 170 -3.90 -5.40 -5.82
N LEU A 171 -5.18 -5.16 -5.55
CA LEU A 171 -5.63 -4.74 -4.23
C LEU A 171 -5.31 -5.79 -3.16
N CYS A 172 -5.37 -7.06 -3.53
CA CYS A 172 -4.98 -8.17 -2.65
C CYS A 172 -3.47 -8.39 -2.56
N GLY A 173 -2.64 -7.56 -3.23
CA GLY A 173 -1.17 -7.61 -3.17
C GLY A 173 -0.54 -8.58 -4.17
N TYR A 174 -1.26 -9.00 -5.21
CA TYR A 174 -0.72 -9.81 -6.31
C TYR A 174 -0.36 -8.93 -7.50
N GLU A 175 0.48 -9.45 -8.43
CA GLU A 175 1.11 -8.68 -9.50
C GLU A 175 0.61 -9.13 -10.90
N PRO A 176 -0.64 -8.81 -11.30
CA PRO A 176 -1.16 -9.20 -12.61
C PRO A 176 -0.61 -8.36 -13.78
N GLY A 177 0.28 -7.41 -13.52
CA GLY A 177 0.72 -6.41 -14.48
C GLY A 177 -0.18 -5.17 -14.52
N THR A 178 -0.25 -4.47 -15.64
CA THR A 178 -1.19 -3.35 -15.87
C THR A 178 -2.64 -3.88 -15.85
N SER A 179 -3.59 -3.07 -15.37
CA SER A 179 -5.02 -3.37 -15.56
C SER A 179 -5.43 -2.90 -16.96
N ASP A 180 -5.03 -3.67 -17.96
CA ASP A 180 -5.19 -3.39 -19.39
C ASP A 180 -6.33 -4.17 -20.02
N GLY A 181 -7.02 -5.01 -19.23
CA GLY A 181 -8.07 -5.86 -19.70
C GLY A 181 -7.59 -7.04 -20.57
N ILE A 182 -6.30 -7.38 -20.54
CA ILE A 182 -5.74 -8.53 -21.27
C ILE A 182 -5.31 -9.61 -20.28
N PHE A 183 -5.97 -10.77 -20.30
CA PHE A 183 -5.58 -11.91 -19.47
C PHE A 183 -4.35 -12.60 -20.08
N GLY A 184 -3.19 -11.98 -19.83
CA GLY A 184 -1.88 -12.45 -20.28
C GLY A 184 -1.18 -13.35 -19.25
N PRO A 185 0.09 -13.71 -19.53
CA PRO A 185 0.91 -14.54 -18.63
C PRO A 185 1.05 -13.98 -17.21
N LYS A 186 1.18 -12.66 -17.07
CA LYS A 186 1.31 -12.00 -15.75
C LYS A 186 0.03 -12.13 -14.94
N THR A 187 -1.14 -11.92 -15.56
CA THR A 187 -2.45 -12.09 -14.92
C THR A 187 -2.66 -13.54 -14.50
N GLU A 188 -2.29 -14.52 -15.35
CA GLU A 188 -2.37 -15.94 -15.00
C GLU A 188 -1.45 -16.28 -13.84
N ALA A 189 -0.20 -15.83 -13.85
CA ALA A 189 0.75 -16.08 -12.77
C ALA A 189 0.26 -15.50 -11.43
N ALA A 190 -0.23 -14.25 -11.42
CA ALA A 190 -0.80 -13.61 -10.23
C ALA A 190 -2.00 -14.40 -9.68
N LEU A 191 -2.88 -14.89 -10.56
CA LEU A 191 -4.03 -15.70 -10.17
C LEU A 191 -3.61 -17.05 -9.60
N ARG A 192 -2.63 -17.73 -10.20
CA ARG A 192 -2.06 -18.97 -9.65
C ARG A 192 -1.41 -18.75 -8.29
N THR A 193 -0.70 -17.65 -8.10
CA THR A 193 -0.14 -17.27 -6.79
C THR A 193 -1.25 -17.05 -5.77
N PHE A 194 -2.33 -16.34 -6.12
CA PHE A 194 -3.49 -16.22 -5.25
C PHE A 194 -4.09 -17.59 -4.89
N GLN A 195 -4.29 -18.46 -5.88
CA GLN A 195 -4.85 -19.81 -5.67
C GLN A 195 -3.97 -20.65 -4.74
N SER A 196 -2.63 -20.58 -4.89
CA SER A 196 -1.69 -21.34 -4.05
C SER A 196 -1.67 -20.91 -2.57
N THR A 197 -2.13 -19.69 -2.27
CA THR A 197 -2.25 -19.21 -0.88
C THR A 197 -3.58 -19.60 -0.21
N ASN A 198 -4.45 -20.33 -0.92
CA ASN A 198 -5.76 -20.76 -0.45
C ASN A 198 -5.88 -22.30 -0.61
N ASN A 199 -5.78 -23.04 0.49
CA ASN A 199 -5.72 -24.51 0.47
C ASN A 199 -6.95 -25.17 -0.18
N ASP A 200 -8.09 -24.49 -0.23
CA ASP A 200 -9.34 -25.00 -0.79
C ASP A 200 -9.46 -24.77 -2.31
N LEU A 201 -8.44 -24.18 -2.95
CA LEU A 201 -8.47 -23.87 -4.38
C LEU A 201 -7.53 -24.76 -5.19
N THR A 202 -8.00 -25.15 -6.37
CA THR A 202 -7.13 -25.74 -7.40
C THR A 202 -6.28 -24.64 -8.06
N ILE A 203 -4.96 -24.85 -8.19
CA ILE A 203 -4.05 -23.90 -8.85
C ILE A 203 -4.17 -24.06 -10.37
N SER A 204 -5.31 -23.67 -10.91
CA SER A 204 -5.66 -23.83 -12.33
C SER A 204 -5.21 -22.65 -13.21
N GLY A 205 -5.03 -21.47 -12.62
CA GLY A 205 -4.89 -20.22 -13.38
C GLY A 205 -6.19 -19.74 -14.05
N ILE A 206 -7.33 -20.35 -13.67
CA ILE A 206 -8.66 -19.98 -14.15
C ILE A 206 -9.41 -19.27 -13.03
N PHE A 207 -10.00 -18.11 -13.33
CA PHE A 207 -10.89 -17.42 -12.42
C PHE A 207 -12.29 -18.01 -12.54
N ASP A 208 -12.58 -18.99 -11.71
CA ASP A 208 -13.85 -19.70 -11.63
C ASP A 208 -14.71 -19.24 -10.42
N VAL A 209 -15.81 -19.93 -10.17
CA VAL A 209 -16.74 -19.60 -9.07
C VAL A 209 -16.07 -19.78 -7.70
N ALA A 210 -15.25 -20.82 -7.50
CA ALA A 210 -14.54 -21.04 -6.24
C ALA A 210 -13.50 -19.95 -5.99
N THR A 211 -12.72 -19.62 -7.01
CA THR A 211 -11.72 -18.55 -6.97
C THR A 211 -12.36 -17.18 -6.70
N ARG A 212 -13.53 -16.90 -7.34
CA ARG A 212 -14.30 -15.67 -7.08
C ARG A 212 -14.73 -15.57 -5.62
N LYS A 213 -15.26 -16.64 -5.04
CA LYS A 213 -15.68 -16.68 -3.63
C LYS A 213 -14.51 -16.39 -2.69
N ALA A 214 -13.38 -17.03 -2.89
CA ALA A 214 -12.18 -16.82 -2.09
C ALA A 214 -11.63 -15.38 -2.23
N LEU A 215 -11.59 -14.84 -3.47
CA LEU A 215 -11.15 -13.46 -3.71
C LEU A 215 -12.11 -12.43 -3.10
N SER A 216 -13.41 -12.67 -3.13
CA SER A 216 -14.41 -11.85 -2.45
C SER A 216 -14.20 -11.82 -0.94
N GLN A 217 -13.93 -12.97 -0.32
CA GLN A 217 -13.62 -13.08 1.11
C GLN A 217 -12.32 -12.36 1.47
N ARG A 218 -11.32 -12.41 0.59
CA ARG A 218 -10.06 -11.68 0.79
C ARG A 218 -10.26 -10.17 0.73
N LEU A 219 -11.03 -9.69 -0.24
CA LEU A 219 -11.37 -8.27 -0.40
C LEU A 219 -12.21 -7.71 0.75
N SER A 220 -13.07 -8.52 1.36
CA SER A 220 -13.89 -8.07 2.50
C SER A 220 -13.08 -7.86 3.79
N LYS A 221 -11.82 -8.31 3.83
CA LYS A 221 -10.89 -8.12 4.95
C LYS A 221 -9.93 -6.93 4.75
N ILE A 222 -9.98 -6.31 3.59
CA ILE A 222 -9.23 -5.10 3.23
C ILE A 222 -10.16 -3.89 3.35
#